data_372445592984d5555b1c9c2ba76e0447
#
_entry.id   372445592984d5555b1c9c2ba76e0447
#
_cell.length_a   1.000
_cell.length_b   1.000
_cell.length_c   1.000
_cell.angle_alpha   90.00
_cell.angle_beta   90.00
_cell.angle_gamma   90.00
#
_symmetry.space_group_name_H-M   'P 1'
#
loop_
_entity.id
_entity.type
_entity.pdbx_description
1 polymer ?
#
loop_
_entity_poly.entity_id
_entity_poly.type
_entity_poly.pdbx_seq_one_letter_code
_entity_poly.pdbx_strand_id
1 'polypeptide(L)' 'MKKQVTRTSYPGWNNYPVYRCNTSDDYNEVLTWMLRNKCKEFLLHYCSTGVHVFQVKSNHAWFVLRWE' A
#
# COMPACT_ATOMS: atom_id res chain seq x y z
N MET A 1 -14.45 -8.29 -9.57
CA MET A 1 -13.52 -8.69 -8.50
C MET A 1 -13.11 -7.48 -7.69
N LYS A 2 -13.18 -7.60 -6.37
CA LYS A 2 -12.86 -6.48 -5.49
C LYS A 2 -11.35 -6.34 -5.34
N LYS A 3 -10.84 -5.14 -5.56
CA LYS A 3 -9.42 -4.86 -5.32
C LYS A 3 -9.16 -4.67 -3.83
N GLN A 4 -8.12 -5.33 -3.34
CA GLN A 4 -7.68 -5.16 -1.96
C GLN A 4 -6.95 -3.83 -1.74
N VAL A 5 -6.41 -3.25 -2.82
CA VAL A 5 -5.62 -2.03 -2.74
C VAL A 5 -6.17 -1.04 -3.76
N THR A 6 -6.34 0.21 -3.35
CA THR A 6 -6.80 1.29 -4.20
C THR A 6 -5.74 2.38 -4.25
N ARG A 7 -5.40 2.82 -5.44
CA ARG A 7 -4.48 3.95 -5.57
C ARG A 7 -5.20 5.24 -5.16
N THR A 8 -4.52 6.04 -4.37
CA THR A 8 -5.09 7.27 -3.85
C THR A 8 -4.02 8.37 -3.84
N SER A 9 -4.37 9.53 -3.32
CA SER A 9 -3.44 10.63 -3.12
C SER A 9 -3.57 11.15 -1.71
N TYR A 10 -2.51 11.75 -1.22
CA TYR A 10 -2.50 12.32 0.12
C TYR A 10 -1.76 13.66 0.05
N PRO A 11 -2.30 14.73 0.65
CA PRO A 11 -1.66 16.04 0.60
C PRO A 11 -0.22 15.99 1.11
N GLY A 12 0.70 16.53 0.30
CA GLY A 12 2.11 16.56 0.66
C GLY A 12 2.89 15.31 0.25
N TRP A 13 2.23 14.32 -0.32
CA TRP A 13 2.87 13.04 -0.70
C TRP A 13 2.93 12.87 -2.21
N ASN A 14 3.81 13.61 -2.85
CA ASN A 14 3.87 13.63 -4.30
C ASN A 14 5.03 12.83 -4.89
N ASN A 15 5.97 12.35 -4.07
CA ASN A 15 7.19 11.70 -4.57
C ASN A 15 7.02 10.22 -4.86
N TYR A 16 6.08 9.55 -4.20
CA TYR A 16 5.89 8.11 -4.33
C TYR A 16 4.41 7.80 -4.38
N PRO A 17 4.04 6.68 -5.01
CA PRO A 17 2.62 6.29 -5.08
C PRO A 17 2.05 6.01 -3.70
N VAL A 18 0.80 6.42 -3.50
CA VAL A 18 0.06 6.25 -2.26
C VAL A 18 -1.08 5.29 -2.51
N TYR A 19 -1.27 4.35 -1.59
CA TYR A 19 -2.29 3.32 -1.70
C TYR A 19 -3.11 3.23 -0.42
N ARG A 20 -4.31 2.68 -0.56
CA ARG A 20 -5.24 2.50 0.54
C ARG A 20 -5.75 1.07 0.58
N CYS A 21 -5.75 0.48 1.78
CA CYS A 21 -6.43 -0.77 2.07
C CYS A 21 -7.60 -0.47 3.01
N ASN A 22 -8.77 -0.99 2.72
CA ASN A 22 -9.99 -0.66 3.47
C ASN A 22 -10.18 -1.52 4.72
N THR A 23 -9.40 -2.59 4.87
CA THR A 23 -9.49 -3.46 6.05
C THR A 23 -8.09 -3.79 6.54
N SER A 24 -8.00 -4.15 7.82
CA SER A 24 -6.73 -4.61 8.39
C SER A 24 -6.27 -5.92 7.77
N ASP A 25 -7.20 -6.80 7.44
CA ASP A 25 -6.86 -8.08 6.81
C ASP A 25 -6.22 -7.86 5.44
N ASP A 26 -6.79 -6.97 4.64
CA ASP A 26 -6.22 -6.63 3.34
C ASP A 26 -4.83 -6.03 3.49
N TYR A 27 -4.68 -5.12 4.46
CA TYR A 27 -3.39 -4.49 4.70
C TYR A 27 -2.34 -5.51 5.13
N ASN A 28 -2.70 -6.44 6.02
CA ASN A 28 -1.77 -7.46 6.48
C ASN A 28 -1.32 -8.38 5.34
N GLU A 29 -2.23 -8.72 4.45
CA GLU A 29 -1.89 -9.53 3.28
C GLU A 29 -0.93 -8.80 2.35
N VAL A 30 -1.21 -7.52 2.09
CA VAL A 30 -0.34 -6.69 1.26
C VAL A 30 1.04 -6.53 1.92
N LEU A 31 1.05 -6.25 3.22
CA LEU A 31 2.31 -6.08 3.95
C LEU A 31 3.17 -7.33 3.91
N THR A 32 2.56 -8.50 4.13
CA THR A 32 3.28 -9.76 4.06
C THR A 32 3.90 -9.97 2.69
N TRP A 33 3.12 -9.70 1.64
CA TRP A 33 3.63 -9.79 0.27
C TRP A 33 4.79 -8.83 0.04
N MET A 34 4.65 -7.58 0.49
CA MET A 34 5.71 -6.58 0.32
C MET A 34 7.02 -7.01 0.99
N LEU A 35 6.93 -7.53 2.19
CA LEU A 35 8.12 -7.99 2.91
C LEU A 35 8.80 -9.17 2.20
N ARG A 36 8.01 -10.07 1.61
CA ARG A 36 8.55 -11.20 0.87
C ARG A 36 9.17 -10.80 -0.46
N ASN A 37 8.72 -9.72 -1.05
CA ASN A 37 9.14 -9.30 -2.38
C ASN A 37 10.04 -8.06 -2.36
N LYS A 38 10.67 -7.81 -1.22
CA LYS A 38 11.66 -6.73 -1.05
C LYS A 38 11.08 -5.33 -1.27
N CYS A 39 9.77 -5.17 -1.13
CA CYS A 39 9.12 -3.86 -1.12
C CYS A 39 9.11 -3.32 0.31
N LYS A 40 10.27 -3.24 0.94
CA LYS A 40 10.39 -2.99 2.37
C LYS A 40 10.21 -1.53 2.76
N GLU A 41 10.50 -0.62 1.86
CA GLU A 41 10.43 0.80 2.17
C GLU A 41 9.03 1.32 1.92
N PHE A 42 8.30 1.53 2.99
CA PHE A 42 6.98 2.13 2.93
C PHE A 42 6.73 2.95 4.19
N LEU A 43 5.82 3.91 4.09
CA LEU A 43 5.41 4.70 5.23
C LEU A 43 3.91 4.53 5.41
N LEU A 44 3.50 4.15 6.62
CA LEU A 44 2.11 4.14 7.01
C LEU A 44 1.79 5.49 7.63
N HIS A 45 0.91 6.25 6.99
CA HIS A 45 0.58 7.59 7.47
C HIS A 45 -0.75 7.69 8.14
N TYR A 46 -1.66 6.80 7.78
CA TYR A 46 -3.01 6.89 8.28
C TYR A 46 -3.54 5.50 8.58
N CYS A 47 -4.04 5.34 9.77
CA CYS A 47 -4.68 4.10 10.17
C CYS A 47 -5.88 4.46 11.05
N SER A 48 -7.08 4.15 10.58
CA SER A 48 -8.31 4.43 11.31
C SER A 48 -9.29 3.31 11.03
N THR A 49 -9.75 2.64 12.06
CA THR A 49 -10.79 1.60 12.00
C THR A 49 -10.57 0.61 10.83
N GLY A 50 -9.33 0.12 10.70
CA GLY A 50 -8.98 -0.84 9.66
C GLY A 50 -8.57 -0.26 8.32
N VAL A 51 -8.76 1.02 8.11
CA VAL A 51 -8.32 1.69 6.89
C VAL A 51 -6.86 2.10 7.03
N HIS A 52 -6.04 1.68 6.08
CA HIS A 52 -4.62 2.00 6.09
C HIS A 52 -4.23 2.71 4.80
N VAL A 53 -3.59 3.86 4.93
CA VAL A 53 -3.04 4.62 3.80
C VAL A 53 -1.52 4.58 3.91
N PHE A 54 -0.87 4.11 2.87
CA PHE A 54 0.56 3.89 2.90
C PHE A 54 1.20 4.28 1.58
N GLN A 55 2.52 4.46 1.62
CA GLN A 55 3.30 4.86 0.46
C GLN A 55 4.35 3.80 0.17
N VAL A 56 4.44 3.34 -1.09
CA VAL A 56 5.41 2.34 -1.51
C VAL A 56 6.61 3.06 -2.10
N LYS A 57 7.79 2.85 -1.51
CA LYS A 57 9.01 3.54 -1.90
C LYS A 57 10.00 2.70 -2.69
N SER A 58 9.96 1.37 -2.58
CA SER A 58 10.89 0.52 -3.30
C SER A 58 10.16 -0.58 -4.04
N ASN A 59 10.74 -1.01 -5.16
CA ASN A 59 10.21 -2.08 -5.99
C ASN A 59 8.75 -1.86 -6.39
N HIS A 60 8.42 -0.62 -6.68
CA HIS A 60 7.05 -0.23 -7.04
C HIS A 60 6.53 -0.99 -8.26
N ALA A 61 7.39 -1.27 -9.23
CA ALA A 61 6.97 -2.00 -10.43
C ALA A 61 6.39 -3.38 -10.08
N TRP A 62 7.02 -4.09 -9.13
CA TRP A 62 6.50 -5.37 -8.65
C TRP A 62 5.17 -5.22 -7.95
N PHE A 63 5.03 -4.16 -7.17
CA PHE A 63 3.78 -3.85 -6.48
C PHE A 63 2.64 -3.63 -7.48
N VAL A 64 2.90 -2.85 -8.52
CA VAL A 64 1.91 -2.59 -9.57
C VAL A 64 1.45 -3.89 -10.24
N LEU A 65 2.40 -4.76 -10.57
CA LEU A 65 2.08 -6.03 -11.23
C LEU A 65 1.21 -6.94 -10.38
N ARG A 66 1.35 -6.86 -9.06
CA ARG A 66 0.60 -7.74 -8.16
C ARG A 66 -0.74 -7.14 -7.73
N TRP A 67 -0.79 -5.84 -7.47
CA TRP A 67 -1.92 -5.25 -6.79
C TRP A 67 -2.74 -4.27 -7.61
N GLU A 68 -2.20 -3.71 -8.65
CA GLU A 68 -2.93 -2.90 -9.59
C GLU A 68 -3.26 -3.73 -10.85
#